data_262b0f97ea06a5cf6eec9cd884883c6e
#
_entry.id   262b0f97ea06a5cf6eec9cd884883c6e
#
_cell.length_a   1.000
_cell.length_b   1.000
_cell.length_c   1.000
_cell.angle_alpha   90.00
_cell.angle_beta   90.00
_cell.angle_gamma   90.00
#
_symmetry.space_group_name_H-M   'P 1'
#
loop_
_entity.id
_entity.type
_entity.pdbx_description
1 polymer ?
#
loop_
_entity_poly.entity_id
_entity_poly.type
_entity_poly.pdbx_seq_one_letter_code
_entity_poly.pdbx_strand_id
1 'polypeptide(L)'
;MEIKLSETGEILVKSPGLLKEYYKNPAATAEVLTADGWYHTSDAGFLDAHGHLKIIDRVKDVGRIKGGSNAGAMFAPKYVENKLKFFPQIKEVVAYGDQREKVCVMINIDFDAVGNWAERQNLPYAGYTDLAQKPEVYQLIQECVEKVNADLSVDALLAGSQVSRFLVLHKELDADDGELTRTNKVRRGFIAEKYQPLIDALYGGKTTQFIETVVKFEDGRTGSVSATLKISDAKTFAPVKAAA
;
A
#
# COMPACT_ATOMS: atom_id res chain seq x y z
N MET A 1 -21.36 22.17 8.11
CA MET A 1 -21.04 20.78 7.70
C MET A 1 -20.91 19.97 8.98
N GLU A 2 -21.63 18.85 9.06
CA GLU A 2 -21.54 17.91 10.18
C GLU A 2 -20.82 16.66 9.72
N ILE A 3 -20.02 16.06 10.60
CA ILE A 3 -19.28 14.83 10.33
C ILE A 3 -19.49 13.90 11.52
N LYS A 4 -19.76 12.63 11.24
CA LYS A 4 -19.75 11.57 12.25
C LYS A 4 -19.11 10.30 11.70
N LEU A 5 -18.69 9.42 12.58
CA LEU A 5 -18.22 8.10 12.22
C LEU A 5 -19.32 7.08 12.49
N SER A 6 -19.49 6.13 11.57
CA SER A 6 -20.34 4.96 11.81
C SER A 6 -19.67 4.01 12.81
N GLU A 7 -20.40 2.97 13.23
CA GLU A 7 -19.84 1.89 14.07
C GLU A 7 -18.67 1.14 13.41
N THR A 8 -18.64 1.14 12.08
CA THR A 8 -17.54 0.51 11.30
C THR A 8 -16.37 1.46 11.01
N GLY A 9 -16.44 2.72 11.47
CA GLY A 9 -15.44 3.75 11.21
C GLY A 9 -15.59 4.46 9.86
N GLU A 10 -16.73 4.27 9.16
CA GLU A 10 -17.02 5.02 7.94
C GLU A 10 -17.31 6.49 8.28
N ILE A 11 -16.77 7.38 7.46
CA ILE A 11 -17.03 8.82 7.56
C ILE A 11 -18.37 9.13 6.92
N LEU A 12 -19.29 9.69 7.71
CA LEU A 12 -20.58 10.17 7.27
C LEU A 12 -20.61 11.70 7.31
N VAL A 13 -21.10 12.32 6.24
CA VAL A 13 -21.12 13.78 6.11
C VAL A 13 -22.56 14.27 5.88
N LYS A 14 -22.90 15.39 6.52
CA LYS A 14 -24.16 16.10 6.28
C LYS A 14 -23.87 17.57 6.01
N SER A 15 -24.31 18.07 4.85
CA SER A 15 -24.03 19.43 4.40
C SER A 15 -25.04 19.88 3.33
N PRO A 16 -25.37 21.16 3.26
CA PRO A 16 -26.19 21.72 2.17
C PRO A 16 -25.54 21.57 0.79
N GLY A 17 -24.21 21.38 0.74
CA GLY A 17 -23.47 21.24 -0.52
C GLY A 17 -23.33 19.81 -1.01
N LEU A 18 -24.01 18.83 -0.41
CA LEU A 18 -24.01 17.46 -0.90
C LEU A 18 -24.77 17.33 -2.23
N LEU A 19 -24.42 16.25 -2.99
CA LEU A 19 -25.18 15.90 -4.19
C LEU A 19 -26.66 15.69 -3.83
N LYS A 20 -27.57 16.04 -4.73
CA LYS A 20 -28.99 15.70 -4.60
C LYS A 20 -29.23 14.24 -4.97
N GLU A 21 -28.65 13.82 -6.10
CA GLU A 21 -28.82 12.48 -6.66
C GLU A 21 -27.75 12.18 -7.69
N TYR A 22 -27.51 10.92 -7.97
CA TYR A 22 -26.79 10.48 -9.17
C TYR A 22 -27.74 10.50 -10.36
N TYR A 23 -27.36 11.18 -11.43
CA TYR A 23 -28.17 11.35 -12.63
C TYR A 23 -28.69 10.02 -13.19
N LYS A 24 -30.01 9.90 -13.29
CA LYS A 24 -30.68 8.68 -13.76
C LYS A 24 -30.33 7.38 -13.05
N ASN A 25 -29.86 7.47 -11.80
CA ASN A 25 -29.46 6.30 -11.01
C ASN A 25 -29.95 6.42 -9.55
N PRO A 26 -31.28 6.24 -9.32
CA PRO A 26 -31.84 6.34 -7.98
C PRO A 26 -31.35 5.25 -7.02
N ALA A 27 -30.99 4.07 -7.53
CA ALA A 27 -30.45 2.99 -6.72
C ALA A 27 -29.10 3.40 -6.09
N ALA A 28 -28.16 3.91 -6.89
CA ALA A 28 -26.88 4.40 -6.38
C ALA A 28 -27.06 5.60 -5.44
N THR A 29 -28.08 6.42 -5.64
CA THR A 29 -28.39 7.52 -4.73
C THR A 29 -28.85 7.00 -3.37
N ALA A 30 -29.72 6.01 -3.35
CA ALA A 30 -30.23 5.41 -2.12
C ALA A 30 -29.14 4.64 -1.32
N GLU A 31 -28.12 4.14 -2.00
CA GLU A 31 -26.95 3.49 -1.35
C GLU A 31 -26.10 4.48 -0.55
N VAL A 32 -26.02 5.75 -0.99
CA VAL A 32 -25.11 6.73 -0.39
C VAL A 32 -25.79 7.81 0.43
N LEU A 33 -27.11 8.04 0.24
CA LEU A 33 -27.87 9.06 0.99
C LEU A 33 -28.90 8.39 1.89
N THR A 34 -28.80 8.64 3.20
CA THR A 34 -29.80 8.20 4.15
C THR A 34 -31.02 9.14 4.14
N ALA A 35 -32.18 8.65 4.61
CA ALA A 35 -33.41 9.43 4.67
C ALA A 35 -33.32 10.69 5.56
N ASP A 36 -32.43 10.67 6.56
CA ASP A 36 -32.14 11.80 7.47
C ASP A 36 -30.97 12.70 6.96
N GLY A 37 -30.53 12.49 5.71
CA GLY A 37 -29.65 13.40 4.97
C GLY A 37 -28.15 13.21 5.24
N TRP A 38 -27.71 12.05 5.74
CA TRP A 38 -26.30 11.70 5.81
C TRP A 38 -25.83 11.06 4.51
N TYR A 39 -24.63 11.44 4.10
CA TYR A 39 -23.95 10.88 2.94
C TYR A 39 -22.88 9.89 3.40
N HIS A 40 -22.95 8.67 2.90
CA HIS A 40 -21.95 7.63 3.06
C HIS A 40 -20.78 7.88 2.11
N THR A 41 -19.61 8.25 2.64
CA THR A 41 -18.43 8.56 1.81
C THR A 41 -17.74 7.31 1.30
N SER A 42 -18.00 6.16 1.90
CA SER A 42 -17.24 4.91 1.73
C SER A 42 -15.76 5.04 2.12
N ASP A 43 -15.37 6.10 2.79
CA ASP A 43 -14.04 6.31 3.34
C ASP A 43 -14.04 6.02 4.84
N ALA A 44 -13.03 5.28 5.30
CA ALA A 44 -12.79 5.02 6.71
C ALA A 44 -11.87 6.09 7.30
N GLY A 45 -12.13 6.46 8.54
CA GLY A 45 -11.33 7.45 9.25
C GLY A 45 -11.52 7.39 10.76
N PHE A 46 -10.84 8.27 11.45
CA PHE A 46 -10.99 8.48 12.90
C PHE A 46 -10.75 9.94 13.26
N LEU A 47 -11.19 10.32 14.44
CA LEU A 47 -10.86 11.62 15.03
C LEU A 47 -9.64 11.45 15.93
N ASP A 48 -8.61 12.26 15.71
CA ASP A 48 -7.44 12.28 16.59
C ASP A 48 -7.74 12.96 17.93
N ALA A 49 -6.77 12.99 18.86
CA ALA A 49 -6.91 13.59 20.17
C ALA A 49 -7.24 15.10 20.15
N HIS A 50 -7.04 15.76 19.02
CA HIS A 50 -7.35 17.18 18.81
C HIS A 50 -8.70 17.39 18.09
N GLY A 51 -9.42 16.29 17.78
CA GLY A 51 -10.67 16.33 17.03
C GLY A 51 -10.52 16.51 15.53
N HIS A 52 -9.31 16.34 14.97
CA HIS A 52 -9.09 16.37 13.53
C HIS A 52 -9.48 15.04 12.90
N LEU A 53 -10.24 15.09 11.81
CA LEU A 53 -10.58 13.93 11.03
C LEU A 53 -9.37 13.46 10.23
N LYS A 54 -8.97 12.20 10.43
CA LYS A 54 -7.94 11.51 9.64
C LYS A 54 -8.59 10.43 8.79
N ILE A 55 -8.45 10.53 7.48
CA ILE A 55 -8.89 9.52 6.53
C ILE A 55 -7.75 8.50 6.37
N ILE A 56 -8.07 7.22 6.48
CA ILE A 56 -7.08 6.14 6.44
C ILE A 56 -7.12 5.30 5.17
N ASP A 57 -8.34 4.95 4.69
CA ASP A 57 -8.53 4.14 3.49
C ASP A 57 -10.01 4.13 3.07
N ARG A 58 -10.37 3.37 2.04
CA ARG A 58 -11.75 2.98 1.77
C ARG A 58 -12.23 1.96 2.80
N VAL A 59 -13.48 2.06 3.27
CA VAL A 59 -14.06 1.12 4.25
C VAL A 59 -13.88 -0.34 3.82
N LYS A 60 -14.13 -0.64 2.54
CA LYS A 60 -14.00 -1.99 1.98
C LYS A 60 -12.56 -2.53 1.93
N ASP A 61 -11.57 -1.64 1.98
CA ASP A 61 -10.14 -1.97 1.87
C ASP A 61 -9.47 -2.05 3.25
N VAL A 62 -10.14 -1.53 4.30
CA VAL A 62 -9.69 -1.70 5.69
C VAL A 62 -9.95 -3.13 6.12
N GLY A 63 -8.89 -3.82 6.47
CA GLY A 63 -8.91 -5.21 6.92
C GLY A 63 -8.41 -5.38 8.34
N ARG A 64 -8.16 -6.64 8.72
CA ARG A 64 -7.59 -6.99 10.02
C ARG A 64 -6.52 -8.07 9.88
N ILE A 65 -5.46 -7.91 10.65
CA ILE A 65 -4.42 -8.94 10.81
C ILE A 65 -5.03 -10.14 11.53
N LYS A 66 -4.82 -11.34 11.00
CA LYS A 66 -5.48 -12.57 11.52
C LYS A 66 -4.63 -13.33 12.52
N GLY A 67 -3.32 -13.15 12.54
CA GLY A 67 -2.41 -13.97 13.35
C GLY A 67 -1.26 -13.19 13.94
N GLY A 68 -0.33 -13.92 14.57
CA GLY A 68 0.85 -13.33 15.20
C GLY A 68 0.55 -12.45 16.41
N SER A 69 1.51 -11.64 16.80
CA SER A 69 1.40 -10.71 17.94
C SER A 69 0.40 -9.56 17.70
N ASN A 70 0.05 -9.31 16.44
CA ASN A 70 -0.83 -8.22 16.02
C ASN A 70 -2.23 -8.71 15.61
N ALA A 71 -2.64 -9.92 16.03
CA ALA A 71 -3.95 -10.47 15.71
C ALA A 71 -5.09 -9.51 16.13
N GLY A 72 -6.02 -9.25 15.21
CA GLY A 72 -7.13 -8.31 15.41
C GLY A 72 -6.79 -6.84 15.12
N ALA A 73 -5.51 -6.49 14.99
CA ALA A 73 -5.12 -5.12 14.66
C ALA A 73 -5.68 -4.69 13.28
N MET A 74 -6.04 -3.42 13.21
CA MET A 74 -6.50 -2.82 11.96
C MET A 74 -5.37 -2.82 10.93
N PHE A 75 -5.73 -3.10 9.67
CA PHE A 75 -4.84 -2.99 8.52
C PHE A 75 -5.47 -2.07 7.47
N ALA A 76 -4.82 -0.97 7.19
CA ALA A 76 -5.22 0.01 6.18
C ALA A 76 -4.12 0.09 5.11
N PRO A 77 -4.25 -0.65 3.99
CA PRO A 77 -3.20 -0.76 2.99
C PRO A 77 -2.78 0.58 2.41
N LYS A 78 -3.72 1.45 2.07
CA LYS A 78 -3.42 2.78 1.51
C LYS A 78 -2.65 3.67 2.48
N TYR A 79 -2.92 3.57 3.77
CA TYR A 79 -2.19 4.34 4.77
C TYR A 79 -0.70 3.94 4.81
N VAL A 80 -0.42 2.63 4.82
CA VAL A 80 0.95 2.10 4.79
C VAL A 80 1.65 2.47 3.47
N GLU A 81 0.97 2.25 2.34
CA GLU A 81 1.47 2.56 1.00
C GLU A 81 1.81 4.05 0.86
N ASN A 82 0.91 4.95 1.28
CA ASN A 82 1.13 6.39 1.20
C ASN A 82 2.30 6.83 2.08
N LYS A 83 2.43 6.30 3.31
CA LYS A 83 3.59 6.62 4.16
C LYS A 83 4.91 6.22 3.50
N LEU A 84 4.98 5.06 2.86
CA LEU A 84 6.17 4.61 2.13
C LEU A 84 6.43 5.48 0.90
N LYS A 85 5.41 5.90 0.19
CA LYS A 85 5.52 6.77 -1.00
C LYS A 85 5.92 8.22 -0.69
N PHE A 86 5.99 8.63 0.57
CA PHE A 86 6.61 9.91 0.93
C PHE A 86 8.14 9.92 0.74
N PHE A 87 8.77 8.76 0.67
CA PHE A 87 10.20 8.67 0.36
C PHE A 87 10.42 8.79 -1.15
N PRO A 88 11.27 9.72 -1.63
CA PRO A 88 11.49 9.92 -3.06
C PRO A 88 12.07 8.69 -3.77
N GLN A 89 12.66 7.75 -3.04
CA GLN A 89 13.19 6.50 -3.58
C GLN A 89 12.11 5.46 -3.93
N ILE A 90 10.86 5.68 -3.48
CA ILE A 90 9.76 4.72 -3.61
C ILE A 90 8.69 5.31 -4.54
N LYS A 91 8.50 4.70 -5.71
CA LYS A 91 7.50 5.11 -6.70
C LYS A 91 6.12 4.54 -6.41
N GLU A 92 6.05 3.24 -6.17
CA GLU A 92 4.78 2.56 -5.89
C GLU A 92 4.96 1.44 -4.87
N VAL A 93 3.90 1.17 -4.13
CA VAL A 93 3.86 0.12 -3.09
C VAL A 93 2.53 -0.61 -3.17
N VAL A 94 2.57 -1.93 -3.01
CA VAL A 94 1.37 -2.75 -2.84
C VAL A 94 1.48 -3.51 -1.53
N ALA A 95 0.63 -3.15 -0.57
CA ALA A 95 0.62 -3.75 0.76
C ALA A 95 -0.43 -4.86 0.87
N TYR A 96 -0.05 -5.95 1.54
CA TYR A 96 -0.88 -7.10 1.85
C TYR A 96 -0.84 -7.36 3.36
N GLY A 97 -1.97 -7.69 3.97
CA GLY A 97 -2.05 -7.92 5.41
C GLY A 97 -3.44 -8.37 5.86
N ASP A 98 -4.50 -8.03 5.10
CA ASP A 98 -5.85 -8.45 5.47
C ASP A 98 -5.97 -9.96 5.50
N GLN A 99 -6.55 -10.50 6.60
CA GLN A 99 -6.68 -11.93 6.87
C GLN A 99 -5.34 -12.71 6.84
N ARG A 100 -4.22 -12.01 6.98
CA ARG A 100 -2.86 -12.59 7.03
C ARG A 100 -2.25 -12.40 8.42
N GLU A 101 -1.18 -13.13 8.71
CA GLU A 101 -0.51 -13.08 10.02
C GLU A 101 0.37 -11.84 10.24
N LYS A 102 0.75 -11.14 9.15
CA LYS A 102 1.65 -9.98 9.15
C LYS A 102 1.43 -9.14 7.90
N VAL A 103 1.95 -7.92 7.93
CA VAL A 103 1.97 -7.03 6.75
C VAL A 103 3.23 -7.29 5.94
N CYS A 104 3.04 -7.50 4.64
CA CYS A 104 4.11 -7.62 3.66
C CYS A 104 3.86 -6.63 2.51
N VAL A 105 4.93 -6.13 1.90
CA VAL A 105 4.82 -5.17 0.78
C VAL A 105 5.69 -5.57 -0.40
N MET A 106 5.19 -5.28 -1.60
CA MET A 106 5.96 -5.25 -2.84
C MET A 106 6.20 -3.79 -3.20
N ILE A 107 7.45 -3.42 -3.51
CA ILE A 107 7.88 -2.04 -3.70
C ILE A 107 8.46 -1.87 -5.11
N ASN A 108 8.02 -0.82 -5.81
CA ASN A 108 8.75 -0.27 -6.95
C ASN A 108 9.62 0.89 -6.47
N ILE A 109 10.87 0.88 -6.82
CA ILE A 109 11.75 2.04 -6.65
C ILE A 109 11.43 3.11 -7.67
N ASP A 110 11.68 4.37 -7.33
CA ASP A 110 11.75 5.44 -8.32
C ASP A 110 13.10 5.36 -9.02
N PHE A 111 13.07 5.02 -10.32
CA PHE A 111 14.28 4.75 -11.09
C PHE A 111 15.22 5.96 -11.17
N ASP A 112 14.66 7.14 -11.35
CA ASP A 112 15.46 8.36 -11.46
C ASP A 112 16.07 8.76 -10.11
N ALA A 113 15.27 8.72 -9.05
CA ALA A 113 15.74 9.10 -7.71
C ALA A 113 16.80 8.13 -7.17
N VAL A 114 16.57 6.81 -7.34
CA VAL A 114 17.51 5.77 -6.90
C VAL A 114 18.73 5.72 -7.82
N GLY A 115 18.57 5.94 -9.13
CA GLY A 115 19.67 6.06 -10.09
C GLY A 115 20.61 7.21 -9.74
N ASN A 116 20.08 8.41 -9.51
CA ASN A 116 20.85 9.56 -9.06
C ASN A 116 21.56 9.31 -7.71
N TRP A 117 20.90 8.57 -6.80
CA TRP A 117 21.54 8.17 -5.54
C TRP A 117 22.69 7.18 -5.79
N ALA A 118 22.50 6.16 -6.64
CA ALA A 118 23.51 5.17 -6.98
C ALA A 118 24.74 5.80 -7.63
N GLU A 119 24.55 6.76 -8.54
CA GLU A 119 25.65 7.53 -9.17
C GLU A 119 26.50 8.27 -8.12
N ARG A 120 25.86 8.91 -7.14
CA ARG A 120 26.59 9.58 -6.04
C ARG A 120 27.36 8.61 -5.14
N GLN A 121 26.95 7.34 -5.09
CA GLN A 121 27.64 6.26 -4.37
C GLN A 121 28.68 5.54 -5.25
N ASN A 122 28.86 5.95 -6.51
CA ASN A 122 29.67 5.23 -7.50
C ASN A 122 29.23 3.76 -7.67
N LEU A 123 27.94 3.47 -7.56
CA LEU A 123 27.34 2.15 -7.72
C LEU A 123 26.92 1.94 -9.18
N PRO A 124 27.64 1.09 -9.97
CA PRO A 124 27.28 0.85 -11.36
C PRO A 124 26.05 -0.05 -11.47
N TYR A 125 25.19 0.24 -12.44
CA TYR A 125 24.03 -0.59 -12.78
C TYR A 125 23.73 -0.54 -14.29
N ALA A 126 23.09 -1.59 -14.80
CA ALA A 126 22.78 -1.71 -16.23
C ALA A 126 21.36 -1.29 -16.61
N GLY A 127 20.47 -1.10 -15.65
CA GLY A 127 19.06 -0.71 -15.84
C GLY A 127 18.24 -1.00 -14.59
N TYR A 128 16.89 -0.85 -14.73
CA TYR A 128 15.99 -0.94 -13.59
C TYR A 128 16.14 -2.27 -12.81
N THR A 129 16.07 -3.41 -13.52
CA THR A 129 16.12 -4.73 -12.88
C THR A 129 17.41 -4.95 -12.09
N ASP A 130 18.54 -4.55 -12.65
CA ASP A 130 19.84 -4.65 -11.98
C ASP A 130 19.92 -3.70 -10.76
N LEU A 131 19.50 -2.44 -10.94
CA LEU A 131 19.49 -1.45 -9.86
C LEU A 131 18.57 -1.91 -8.70
N ALA A 132 17.38 -2.37 -9.02
CA ALA A 132 16.38 -2.82 -8.05
C ALA A 132 16.86 -4.02 -7.20
N GLN A 133 17.81 -4.82 -7.69
CA GLN A 133 18.31 -6.00 -6.98
C GLN A 133 19.67 -5.77 -6.30
N LYS A 134 20.24 -4.56 -6.37
CA LYS A 134 21.49 -4.24 -5.65
C LYS A 134 21.29 -4.33 -4.13
N PRO A 135 22.22 -4.95 -3.40
CA PRO A 135 22.16 -5.02 -1.93
C PRO A 135 22.07 -3.65 -1.27
N GLU A 136 22.75 -2.65 -1.82
CA GLU A 136 22.78 -1.28 -1.33
C GLU A 136 21.41 -0.61 -1.49
N VAL A 137 20.69 -0.88 -2.58
CA VAL A 137 19.32 -0.41 -2.80
C VAL A 137 18.35 -1.09 -1.83
N TYR A 138 18.51 -2.41 -1.59
CA TYR A 138 17.73 -3.09 -0.56
C TYR A 138 17.93 -2.48 0.83
N GLN A 139 19.17 -2.11 1.19
CA GLN A 139 19.46 -1.43 2.44
C GLN A 139 18.78 -0.05 2.51
N LEU A 140 18.88 0.74 1.44
CA LEU A 140 18.21 2.05 1.33
C LEU A 140 16.70 1.93 1.52
N ILE A 141 16.07 0.96 0.86
CA ILE A 141 14.61 0.72 0.98
C ILE A 141 14.25 0.19 2.38
N GLN A 142 15.08 -0.68 2.96
CA GLN A 142 14.88 -1.17 4.32
C GLN A 142 14.85 -0.01 5.33
N GLU A 143 15.74 0.96 5.22
CA GLU A 143 15.75 2.16 6.07
C GLU A 143 14.44 2.96 5.94
N CYS A 144 13.90 3.09 4.72
CA CYS A 144 12.60 3.73 4.50
C CYS A 144 11.46 2.96 5.19
N VAL A 145 11.43 1.64 5.02
CA VAL A 145 10.42 0.77 5.64
C VAL A 145 10.49 0.83 7.17
N GLU A 146 11.67 0.76 7.75
CA GLU A 146 11.87 0.80 9.19
C GLU A 146 11.52 2.17 9.81
N LYS A 147 11.76 3.27 9.09
CA LYS A 147 11.28 4.61 9.49
C LYS A 147 9.75 4.67 9.53
N VAL A 148 9.07 4.12 8.52
CA VAL A 148 7.60 4.02 8.52
C VAL A 148 7.12 3.13 9.67
N ASN A 149 7.78 2.01 9.95
CA ASN A 149 7.43 1.14 11.06
C ASN A 149 7.57 1.86 12.42
N ALA A 150 8.64 2.63 12.61
CA ALA A 150 8.83 3.44 13.81
C ALA A 150 7.70 4.49 13.97
N ASP A 151 7.29 5.13 12.89
CA ASP A 151 6.20 6.10 12.88
C ASP A 151 4.83 5.43 13.13
N LEU A 152 4.59 4.25 12.55
CA LEU A 152 3.38 3.46 12.82
C LEU A 152 3.32 2.96 14.26
N SER A 153 4.44 2.65 14.90
CA SER A 153 4.46 2.09 16.26
C SER A 153 3.87 3.00 17.33
N VAL A 154 3.86 4.31 17.07
CA VAL A 154 3.25 5.31 17.97
C VAL A 154 1.79 5.62 17.65
N ASP A 155 1.24 5.06 16.57
CA ASP A 155 -0.15 5.24 16.18
C ASP A 155 -1.04 4.22 16.92
N ALA A 156 -2.01 4.71 17.69
CA ALA A 156 -2.85 3.87 18.54
C ALA A 156 -3.68 2.84 17.76
N LEU A 157 -4.05 3.14 16.50
CA LEU A 157 -4.90 2.29 15.66
C LEU A 157 -4.10 1.43 14.68
N LEU A 158 -2.99 1.96 14.17
CA LEU A 158 -2.25 1.37 13.06
C LEU A 158 -0.90 0.77 13.46
N ALA A 159 -0.56 0.76 14.75
CA ALA A 159 0.68 0.15 15.24
C ALA A 159 0.86 -1.31 14.81
N GLY A 160 -0.24 -2.05 14.62
CA GLY A 160 -0.22 -3.42 14.11
C GLY A 160 0.00 -3.53 12.59
N SER A 161 -0.08 -2.42 11.85
CA SER A 161 0.10 -2.37 10.40
C SER A 161 1.57 -2.23 9.95
N GLN A 162 2.52 -2.40 10.87
CA GLN A 162 3.95 -2.34 10.55
C GLN A 162 4.33 -3.44 9.55
N VAL A 163 5.16 -3.06 8.58
CA VAL A 163 5.67 -3.97 7.55
C VAL A 163 6.70 -4.92 8.15
N SER A 164 6.42 -6.22 8.06
CA SER A 164 7.33 -7.26 8.56
C SER A 164 8.29 -7.77 7.49
N ARG A 165 7.84 -7.80 6.21
CA ARG A 165 8.65 -8.29 5.09
C ARG A 165 8.37 -7.49 3.83
N PHE A 166 9.40 -7.36 3.01
CA PHE A 166 9.28 -6.67 1.72
C PHE A 166 10.15 -7.31 0.65
N LEU A 167 9.82 -7.01 -0.59
CA LEU A 167 10.66 -7.22 -1.76
C LEU A 167 10.60 -6.01 -2.69
N VAL A 168 11.64 -5.84 -3.50
CA VAL A 168 11.66 -4.85 -4.58
C VAL A 168 11.36 -5.54 -5.89
N LEU A 169 10.35 -5.05 -6.62
CA LEU A 169 9.94 -5.59 -7.91
C LEU A 169 11.03 -5.39 -8.97
N HIS A 170 11.14 -6.34 -9.90
CA HIS A 170 12.15 -6.37 -10.95
C HIS A 170 11.85 -5.46 -12.14
N LYS A 171 10.64 -4.91 -12.20
CA LYS A 171 10.19 -3.92 -13.19
C LYS A 171 9.22 -2.95 -12.55
N GLU A 172 9.04 -1.80 -13.14
CA GLU A 172 7.97 -0.88 -12.74
C GLU A 172 6.59 -1.47 -13.08
N LEU A 173 5.59 -1.09 -12.28
CA LEU A 173 4.19 -1.37 -12.61
C LEU A 173 3.78 -0.47 -13.77
N ASP A 174 3.06 -1.04 -14.73
CA ASP A 174 2.71 -0.37 -15.97
C ASP A 174 1.21 -0.47 -16.29
N ALA A 175 0.68 0.56 -16.96
CA ALA A 175 -0.72 0.61 -17.38
C ALA A 175 -0.99 -0.29 -18.59
N ASP A 176 -0.06 -0.41 -19.51
CA ASP A 176 -0.20 -1.25 -20.72
C ASP A 176 -0.15 -2.74 -20.37
N ASP A 177 0.58 -3.08 -19.31
CA ASP A 177 0.56 -4.42 -18.71
C ASP A 177 -0.69 -4.68 -17.86
N GLY A 178 -1.60 -3.72 -17.73
CA GLY A 178 -2.83 -3.83 -16.97
C GLY A 178 -2.65 -3.73 -15.44
N GLU A 179 -1.47 -3.38 -14.96
CA GLU A 179 -1.13 -3.31 -13.54
C GLU A 179 -1.60 -2.00 -12.89
N LEU A 180 -1.63 -0.95 -13.69
CA LEU A 180 -2.17 0.36 -13.31
C LEU A 180 -3.42 0.69 -14.13
N THR A 181 -4.24 1.58 -13.61
CA THR A 181 -5.30 2.24 -14.40
C THR A 181 -4.68 3.35 -15.24
N ARG A 182 -5.44 3.90 -16.22
CA ARG A 182 -5.04 5.09 -16.99
C ARG A 182 -4.79 6.33 -16.13
N THR A 183 -5.23 6.34 -14.89
CA THR A 183 -4.98 7.39 -13.90
C THR A 183 -3.91 7.00 -12.88
N ASN A 184 -3.03 6.07 -13.24
CA ASN A 184 -1.91 5.57 -12.42
C ASN A 184 -2.30 5.03 -11.04
N LYS A 185 -3.51 4.42 -10.93
CA LYS A 185 -3.92 3.73 -9.69
C LYS A 185 -3.66 2.24 -9.82
N VAL A 186 -3.03 1.66 -8.81
CA VAL A 186 -2.75 0.21 -8.71
C VAL A 186 -4.04 -0.60 -8.81
N ARG A 187 -4.07 -1.57 -9.71
CA ARG A 187 -5.14 -2.56 -9.86
C ARG A 187 -4.85 -3.76 -8.96
N ARG A 188 -5.10 -3.61 -7.67
CA ARG A 188 -4.69 -4.55 -6.61
C ARG A 188 -5.09 -6.00 -6.89
N GLY A 189 -6.31 -6.26 -7.35
CA GLY A 189 -6.76 -7.61 -7.69
C GLY A 189 -5.91 -8.24 -8.81
N PHE A 190 -5.68 -7.48 -9.88
CA PHE A 190 -4.84 -7.93 -10.99
C PHE A 190 -3.38 -8.18 -10.56
N ILE A 191 -2.82 -7.27 -9.74
CA ILE A 191 -1.48 -7.44 -9.19
C ILE A 191 -1.41 -8.70 -8.31
N ALA A 192 -2.43 -8.95 -7.49
CA ALA A 192 -2.46 -10.14 -6.63
C ALA A 192 -2.42 -11.44 -7.46
N GLU A 193 -3.17 -11.52 -8.56
CA GLU A 193 -3.17 -12.67 -9.45
C GLU A 193 -1.83 -12.83 -10.18
N LYS A 194 -1.33 -11.74 -10.80
CA LYS A 194 -0.10 -11.76 -11.61
C LYS A 194 1.14 -12.10 -10.77
N TYR A 195 1.20 -11.59 -9.54
CA TYR A 195 2.35 -11.73 -8.63
C TYR A 195 2.10 -12.70 -7.48
N GLN A 196 1.09 -13.58 -7.58
CA GLN A 196 0.77 -14.56 -6.54
C GLN A 196 1.99 -15.35 -6.03
N PRO A 197 2.95 -15.82 -6.89
CA PRO A 197 4.15 -16.51 -6.41
C PRO A 197 5.02 -15.67 -5.50
N LEU A 198 5.09 -14.35 -5.70
CA LEU A 198 5.83 -13.43 -4.82
C LEU A 198 5.12 -13.24 -3.49
N ILE A 199 3.79 -13.12 -3.53
CA ILE A 199 2.97 -13.01 -2.30
C ILE A 199 3.13 -14.28 -1.47
N ASP A 200 3.04 -15.47 -2.08
CA ASP A 200 3.24 -16.74 -1.36
C ASP A 200 4.64 -16.86 -0.76
N ALA A 201 5.66 -16.37 -1.46
CA ALA A 201 7.03 -16.36 -0.97
C ALA A 201 7.22 -15.39 0.22
N LEU A 202 6.56 -14.21 0.19
CA LEU A 202 6.58 -13.25 1.30
C LEU A 202 6.03 -13.87 2.59
N TYR A 203 4.95 -14.66 2.50
CA TYR A 203 4.34 -15.32 3.66
C TYR A 203 4.96 -16.69 3.97
N GLY A 204 5.51 -17.38 2.98
CA GLY A 204 6.08 -18.73 3.10
C GLY A 204 7.50 -18.79 3.70
N GLY A 205 8.04 -17.68 4.21
CA GLY A 205 9.36 -17.65 4.86
C GLY A 205 10.55 -17.77 3.91
N LYS A 206 10.35 -17.71 2.59
CA LYS A 206 11.44 -17.72 1.61
C LYS A 206 12.29 -16.45 1.71
N THR A 207 13.57 -16.58 1.38
CA THR A 207 14.51 -15.44 1.30
C THR A 207 14.69 -14.92 -0.12
N THR A 208 14.31 -15.72 -1.12
CA THR A 208 14.36 -15.38 -2.54
C THR A 208 13.18 -16.03 -3.27
N GLN A 209 12.75 -15.43 -4.38
CA GLN A 209 11.79 -16.02 -5.29
C GLN A 209 12.11 -15.62 -6.73
N PHE A 210 12.20 -16.62 -7.62
CA PHE A 210 12.27 -16.38 -9.06
C PHE A 210 10.89 -15.98 -9.59
N ILE A 211 10.88 -15.01 -10.50
CA ILE A 211 9.70 -14.62 -11.25
C ILE A 211 10.05 -14.28 -12.68
N GLU A 212 9.15 -14.60 -13.58
CA GLU A 212 9.15 -14.17 -14.97
C GLU A 212 7.79 -13.52 -15.28
N THR A 213 7.83 -12.32 -15.85
CA THR A 213 6.61 -11.58 -16.22
C THR A 213 6.65 -11.21 -17.69
N VAL A 214 5.54 -11.42 -18.36
CA VAL A 214 5.35 -10.92 -19.72
C VAL A 214 5.10 -9.42 -19.66
N VAL A 215 5.77 -8.67 -20.52
CA VAL A 215 5.62 -7.22 -20.69
C VAL A 215 5.17 -6.91 -22.12
N LYS A 216 4.37 -5.88 -22.28
CA LYS A 216 3.95 -5.35 -23.56
C LYS A 216 4.72 -4.06 -23.84
N PHE A 217 5.29 -3.96 -25.03
CA PHE A 217 5.95 -2.75 -25.50
C PHE A 217 4.95 -1.85 -26.25
N GLU A 218 5.23 -0.54 -26.30
CA GLU A 218 4.39 0.46 -26.98
C GLU A 218 4.10 0.12 -28.45
N ASP A 219 5.01 -0.60 -29.12
CA ASP A 219 4.84 -1.06 -30.51
C ASP A 219 3.99 -2.34 -30.64
N GLY A 220 3.41 -2.83 -29.53
CA GLY A 220 2.54 -4.02 -29.47
C GLY A 220 3.28 -5.34 -29.38
N ARG A 221 4.62 -5.36 -29.43
CA ARG A 221 5.40 -6.57 -29.18
C ARG A 221 5.30 -6.98 -27.72
N THR A 222 5.52 -8.26 -27.47
CA THR A 222 5.62 -8.82 -26.12
C THR A 222 7.04 -9.31 -25.87
N GLY A 223 7.51 -9.14 -24.65
CA GLY A 223 8.77 -9.70 -24.17
C GLY A 223 8.56 -10.31 -22.79
N SER A 224 9.61 -10.89 -22.23
CA SER A 224 9.60 -11.30 -20.83
C SER A 224 10.75 -10.64 -20.07
N VAL A 225 10.48 -10.32 -18.80
CA VAL A 225 11.48 -9.86 -17.84
C VAL A 225 11.47 -10.84 -16.68
N SER A 226 12.65 -11.38 -16.36
CA SER A 226 12.79 -12.34 -15.26
C SER A 226 13.88 -11.93 -14.30
N ALA A 227 13.70 -12.25 -13.02
CA ALA A 227 14.69 -12.05 -11.99
C ALA A 227 14.47 -12.99 -10.81
N THR A 228 15.50 -13.22 -10.02
CA THR A 228 15.38 -13.80 -8.68
C THR A 228 15.39 -12.67 -7.67
N LEU A 229 14.20 -12.39 -7.08
CA LEU A 229 14.01 -11.30 -6.15
C LEU A 229 14.40 -11.73 -4.75
N LYS A 230 15.14 -10.89 -4.05
CA LYS A 230 15.42 -11.03 -2.63
C LYS A 230 14.16 -10.65 -1.83
N ILE A 231 13.93 -11.37 -0.73
CA ILE A 231 12.89 -11.04 0.26
C ILE A 231 13.61 -10.71 1.56
N SER A 232 13.36 -9.52 2.09
CA SER A 232 13.99 -9.02 3.30
C SER A 232 12.97 -8.88 4.42
N ASP A 233 13.40 -9.21 5.63
CA ASP A 233 12.67 -8.91 6.85
C ASP A 233 12.97 -7.45 7.26
N ALA A 234 11.95 -6.75 7.77
CA ALA A 234 12.09 -5.40 8.30
C ALA A 234 11.89 -5.40 9.81
N LYS A 235 12.62 -4.54 10.49
CA LYS A 235 12.47 -4.35 11.94
C LYS A 235 11.11 -3.75 12.24
N THR A 236 10.41 -4.36 13.19
CA THR A 236 9.18 -3.83 13.78
C THR A 236 9.43 -3.36 15.20
N PHE A 237 8.60 -2.45 15.69
CA PHE A 237 8.74 -1.81 16.99
C PHE A 237 7.53 -2.14 17.87
N ALA A 238 7.74 -2.30 19.16
CA ALA A 238 6.64 -2.49 20.09
C ALA A 238 5.71 -1.26 20.05
N PRO A 239 4.37 -1.46 20.02
CA PRO A 239 3.43 -0.36 20.11
C PRO A 239 3.68 0.45 21.39
N VAL A 240 3.78 1.78 21.25
CA VAL A 240 3.84 2.66 22.41
C VAL A 240 2.45 2.67 23.05
N LYS A 241 2.35 2.15 24.28
CA LYS A 241 1.09 2.24 25.02
C LYS A 241 0.73 3.71 25.18
N ALA A 242 -0.46 4.09 24.70
CA ALA A 242 -1.01 5.38 25.04
C ALA A 242 -0.97 5.52 26.57
N ALA A 243 -0.37 6.59 27.06
CA ALA A 243 -0.46 6.92 28.48
C ALA A 243 -1.93 7.06 28.84
N ALA A 244 -2.38 6.28 29.80
CA ALA A 244 -3.76 6.26 30.28
C ALA A 244 -4.12 7.60 30.93
#